data_04a65dc6cad42dc801e4e3d4a73d0b47
#
_entry.id   04a65dc6cad42dc801e4e3d4a73d0b47
#
_cell.length_a   1.000
_cell.length_b   1.000
_cell.length_c   1.000
_cell.angle_alpha   90.00
_cell.angle_beta   90.00
_cell.angle_gamma   90.00
#
_symmetry.space_group_name_H-M   'P 1'
#
loop_
_entity.id
_entity.type
_entity.pdbx_description
1 polymer ?
#
loop_
_entity_poly.entity_id
_entity_poly.type
_entity_poly.pdbx_seq_one_letter_code
_entity_poly.pdbx_strand_id
1 'polypeptide(L)' 'MLLLYILEECPYCQKVIKHMEEHNIEFRALAISNPVNLDELLILGEKDQVPFLVDTEKNAKMFESEDIIQYVDAL' A
#
# COMPACT_ATOMS: atom_id res chain seq x y z
N MET A 1 -0.76 2.64 -11.95
CA MET A 1 -1.75 2.44 -10.87
C MET A 1 -1.06 2.16 -9.55
N LEU A 2 -1.55 2.75 -8.48
CA LEU A 2 -1.04 2.50 -7.15
C LEU A 2 -1.89 1.45 -6.45
N LEU A 3 -1.25 0.36 -6.02
CA LEU A 3 -1.90 -0.70 -5.26
C LEU A 3 -1.39 -0.64 -3.82
N LEU A 4 -2.30 -0.58 -2.87
CA LEU A 4 -1.95 -0.51 -1.46
C LEU A 4 -2.52 -1.72 -0.72
N TYR A 5 -1.64 -2.60 -0.26
CA TYR A 5 -2.04 -3.78 0.50
C TYR A 5 -2.14 -3.43 1.98
N ILE A 6 -3.27 -3.74 2.59
CA ILE A 6 -3.62 -3.26 3.93
C ILE A 6 -4.29 -4.34 4.78
N LEU A 7 -4.28 -4.08 6.09
CA LEU A 7 -5.25 -4.63 7.04
C LEU A 7 -6.07 -3.46 7.55
N GLU A 8 -7.38 -3.63 7.57
CA GLU A 8 -8.29 -2.52 7.91
C GLU A 8 -8.07 -1.96 9.32
N GLU A 9 -7.62 -2.80 10.25
CA GLU A 9 -7.41 -2.42 11.64
C GLU A 9 -6.00 -1.89 11.92
N CYS A 10 -5.12 -1.90 10.93
CA CYS A 10 -3.73 -1.48 11.10
C CYS A 10 -3.63 0.05 11.13
N PRO A 11 -3.15 0.64 12.24
CA PRO A 11 -3.03 2.11 12.34
C PRO A 11 -2.13 2.72 11.27
N TYR A 12 -1.06 2.03 10.91
CA TYR A 12 -0.14 2.52 9.87
C TYR A 12 -0.79 2.51 8.50
N CYS A 13 -1.64 1.50 8.22
CA CYS A 13 -2.41 1.45 6.98
C CYS A 13 -3.40 2.60 6.94
N GLN A 14 -4.10 2.87 8.04
CA GLN A 14 -5.07 3.96 8.10
C GLN A 14 -4.40 5.31 7.90
N LYS A 15 -3.20 5.49 8.42
CA LYS A 15 -2.43 6.70 8.23
C LYS A 15 -2.14 6.96 6.75
N VAL A 16 -1.71 5.95 6.03
CA VAL A 16 -1.43 6.04 4.59
C VAL A 16 -2.69 6.31 3.80
N ILE A 17 -3.76 5.57 4.07
CA ILE A 17 -5.04 5.72 3.40
C ILE A 17 -5.56 7.16 3.57
N LYS A 18 -5.58 7.65 4.80
CA LYS A 18 -6.06 9.00 5.09
C LYS A 18 -5.24 10.05 4.34
N HIS A 19 -3.91 9.89 4.34
CA HIS A 19 -3.02 10.82 3.64
C HIS A 19 -3.34 10.86 2.15
N MET A 20 -3.47 9.69 1.53
CA MET A 20 -3.74 9.61 0.11
C MET A 20 -5.11 10.18 -0.24
N GLU A 21 -6.11 9.92 0.58
CA GLU A 21 -7.45 10.47 0.36
C GLU A 21 -7.48 11.99 0.51
N GLU A 22 -6.82 12.52 1.53
CA GLU A 22 -6.76 13.96 1.77
C GLU A 22 -6.04 14.71 0.65
N HIS A 23 -5.11 14.06 -0.03
CA HIS A 23 -4.33 14.66 -1.12
C HIS A 23 -4.85 14.27 -2.51
N ASN A 24 -6.01 13.62 -2.56
CA ASN A 24 -6.66 13.20 -3.81
C ASN A 24 -5.74 12.32 -4.67
N ILE A 25 -4.94 11.48 -4.03
CA ILE A 25 -4.08 10.52 -4.71
C ILE A 25 -4.90 9.26 -4.97
N GLU A 26 -5.04 8.89 -6.24
CA GLU A 26 -5.83 7.73 -6.63
C GLU A 26 -5.05 6.44 -6.35
N PHE A 27 -5.71 5.48 -5.72
CA PHE A 27 -5.10 4.19 -5.39
C PHE A 27 -6.18 3.13 -5.22
N ARG A 28 -5.75 1.88 -5.26
CA ARG A 28 -6.63 0.75 -5.00
C ARG A 28 -6.20 0.07 -3.70
N ALA A 29 -7.11 0.01 -2.74
CA ALA A 29 -6.85 -0.66 -1.47
C ALA A 29 -7.18 -2.15 -1.57
N LEU A 30 -6.24 -2.99 -1.18
CA LEU A 30 -6.35 -4.44 -1.28
C LEU A 30 -6.16 -5.04 0.11
N ALA A 31 -7.26 -5.42 0.75
CA ALA A 31 -7.22 -5.99 2.11
C ALA A 31 -6.65 -7.41 2.07
N ILE A 32 -5.65 -7.68 2.90
CA ILE A 32 -5.02 -9.01 2.94
C ILE A 32 -5.81 -10.02 3.76
N SER A 33 -6.94 -9.60 4.35
CA SER A 33 -7.93 -10.55 4.87
C SER A 33 -8.53 -11.40 3.72
N ASN A 34 -8.46 -10.87 2.49
CA ASN A 34 -8.78 -11.64 1.29
C ASN A 34 -7.55 -12.47 0.90
N PRO A 35 -7.66 -13.82 0.87
CA PRO A 35 -6.50 -14.67 0.60
C PRO A 35 -5.80 -14.40 -0.73
N VAL A 36 -6.53 -13.96 -1.75
CA VAL A 36 -5.92 -13.63 -3.05
C VAL A 36 -4.96 -12.46 -2.89
N ASN A 37 -5.37 -11.44 -2.16
CA ASN A 37 -4.53 -10.25 -1.92
C ASN A 37 -3.32 -10.61 -1.06
N LEU A 38 -3.49 -11.46 -0.07
CA LEU A 38 -2.37 -11.93 0.75
C LEU A 38 -1.35 -12.68 -0.09
N ASP A 39 -1.81 -13.55 -0.98
CA ASP A 39 -0.91 -14.29 -1.86
C ASP A 39 -0.11 -13.34 -2.75
N GLU A 40 -0.75 -12.31 -3.29
CA GLU A 40 -0.07 -11.29 -4.10
C GLU A 40 1.00 -10.55 -3.28
N LEU A 41 0.65 -10.17 -2.06
CA LEU A 41 1.60 -9.50 -1.16
C LEU A 41 2.84 -10.37 -0.92
N LEU A 42 2.64 -11.64 -0.64
CA LEU A 42 3.75 -12.56 -0.37
C LEU A 42 4.63 -12.77 -1.60
N ILE A 43 4.03 -12.80 -2.79
CA ILE A 43 4.79 -12.93 -4.04
C ILE A 43 5.59 -11.66 -4.33
N LEU A 44 4.97 -10.50 -4.20
CA LEU A 44 5.58 -9.22 -4.58
C LEU A 44 6.51 -8.66 -3.51
N GLY A 45 6.14 -8.80 -2.25
CA GLY A 45 6.86 -8.22 -1.13
C GLY A 45 7.73 -9.21 -0.36
N GLU A 46 7.49 -10.49 -0.57
CA GLU A 46 8.25 -11.60 0.06
C GLU A 46 8.11 -11.66 1.58
N LYS A 47 7.16 -10.92 2.14
CA LYS A 47 6.86 -11.01 3.57
C LYS A 47 5.46 -10.50 3.85
N ASP A 48 4.91 -10.94 4.98
CA ASP A 48 3.58 -10.60 5.43
C ASP A 48 3.64 -9.33 6.28
N GLN A 49 3.79 -8.18 5.63
CA GLN A 49 3.84 -6.89 6.31
C GLN A 49 3.01 -5.87 5.55
N VAL A 50 2.22 -5.10 6.25
CA VAL A 50 1.42 -4.01 5.71
C VAL A 50 1.70 -2.72 6.49
N PRO A 51 1.50 -1.54 5.88
CA PRO A 51 1.11 -1.30 4.50
C PRO A 51 2.22 -1.64 3.51
N PHE A 52 1.84 -2.05 2.30
CA PHE A 52 2.76 -2.33 1.22
C PHE A 52 2.25 -1.67 -0.06
N LEU A 53 3.06 -0.82 -0.67
CA LEU A 53 2.69 -0.09 -1.88
C LEU A 53 3.38 -0.68 -3.10
N VAL A 54 2.62 -0.82 -4.17
CA VAL A 54 3.14 -1.17 -5.49
C VAL A 54 2.71 -0.10 -6.48
N ASP A 55 3.66 0.53 -7.16
CA ASP A 55 3.38 1.40 -8.29
C ASP A 55 3.64 0.59 -9.56
N THR A 56 2.57 0.20 -10.24
CA THR A 56 2.69 -0.66 -11.41
C THR A 56 3.30 0.04 -12.61
N GLU A 57 3.21 1.35 -12.68
CA GLU A 57 3.76 2.11 -13.82
C GLU A 57 5.27 2.25 -13.71
N LYS A 58 5.78 2.46 -12.49
CA LYS A 58 7.21 2.66 -12.26
C LYS A 58 7.89 1.42 -11.70
N ASN A 59 7.13 0.36 -11.48
CA ASN A 59 7.61 -0.91 -10.90
C ASN A 59 8.31 -0.68 -9.56
N ALA A 60 7.76 0.21 -8.75
CA ALA A 60 8.28 0.49 -7.40
C ALA A 60 7.47 -0.27 -6.38
N LYS A 61 8.16 -0.79 -5.36
CA LYS A 61 7.53 -1.54 -4.26
C LYS A 61 8.17 -1.09 -2.96
N MET A 62 7.37 -0.88 -1.93
CA MET A 62 7.91 -0.46 -0.65
C MET A 62 6.99 -0.78 0.51
N PHE A 63 7.59 -0.98 1.65
CA PHE A 63 6.92 -1.09 2.93
C PHE A 63 7.02 0.25 3.65
N GLU A 64 6.71 0.32 4.91
CA GLU A 64 6.85 1.48 5.80
C GLU A 64 5.98 2.67 5.39
N SER A 65 5.09 3.06 6.30
CA SER A 65 4.13 4.12 6.04
C SER A 65 4.79 5.44 5.66
N GLU A 66 5.91 5.79 6.32
CA GLU A 66 6.61 7.04 6.02
C GLU A 66 7.21 7.05 4.63
N ASP A 67 7.80 5.93 4.20
CA ASP A 67 8.37 5.82 2.86
C ASP A 67 7.29 5.90 1.79
N ILE A 68 6.15 5.27 2.05
CA ILE A 68 5.01 5.31 1.12
C ILE A 68 4.51 6.75 0.98
N ILE A 69 4.35 7.46 2.09
CA ILE A 69 3.86 8.83 2.08
C ILE A 69 4.81 9.74 1.30
N GLN A 70 6.12 9.61 1.54
CA GLN A 70 7.10 10.37 0.80
C GLN A 70 7.07 10.09 -0.69
N TYR A 71 6.91 8.82 -1.04
CA TYR A 71 6.87 8.41 -2.45
C TYR A 71 5.68 9.01 -3.17
N VAL A 72 4.47 8.89 -2.59
CA VAL A 72 3.26 9.38 -3.26
C VAL A 72 3.21 10.90 -3.30
N ASP A 73 3.82 11.57 -2.35
CA ASP A 73 3.91 13.05 -2.37
C ASP A 73 4.82 13.55 -3.48
N ALA A 74 5.74 12.73 -3.94
CA ALA A 74 6.68 13.11 -5.00
C ALA A 74 6.17 12.78 -6.41
N LEU A 75 5.01 12.17 -6.52
CA LEU A 75 4.44 11.81 -7.82
C LEU A 75 3.93 13.01 -8.61
#